data_01e80ffd051f140ffda3445120834c31
#
_entry.id   01e80ffd051f140ffda3445120834c31
#
_cell.length_a   1.000
_cell.length_b   1.000
_cell.length_c   1.000
_cell.angle_alpha   90.00
_cell.angle_beta   90.00
_cell.angle_gamma   90.00
#
_symmetry.space_group_name_H-M   'P 1'
#
loop_
_entity.id
_entity.type
_entity.pdbx_description
1 polymer ?
#
loop_
_entity_poly.entity_id
_entity_poly.type
_entity_poly.pdbx_seq_one_letter_code
_entity_poly.pdbx_strand_id
1 'polypeptide(L)'
;NPETYGMGLPPELIPLWVAHELAHCVRYTSPTSQSDLRRIVADQAGYYDYWVTGSRASLRELLVNEGLAVHAAEAVAPGLDPANYFGYPRRQYRRLRELEAFLRRVVEPELEGKGIGLRLRYLSGGMSPSSRLVGGRVLPERSGYYLGHRMTEALVQERGIATALRASAQEFQASEDQSRGIQTA
;
A
#
# COMPACT_ATOMS: atom_id res chain seq x y z
N ASN A 1 -1.91 -5.20 -27.67
CA ASN A 1 -0.65 -5.94 -27.88
C ASN A 1 0.48 -5.21 -27.14
N PRO A 2 1.08 -5.82 -26.07
CA PRO A 2 2.16 -5.22 -25.27
C PRO A 2 3.36 -4.82 -26.13
N GLU A 3 3.63 -5.55 -27.19
CA GLU A 3 4.78 -5.32 -28.07
C GLU A 3 4.63 -4.07 -28.95
N THR A 4 3.40 -3.60 -29.19
CA THR A 4 3.16 -2.51 -30.12
C THR A 4 3.34 -1.12 -29.49
N TYR A 5 3.07 -0.96 -28.17
CA TYR A 5 3.09 0.35 -27.51
C TYR A 5 3.75 0.37 -26.11
N GLY A 6 4.30 -0.75 -25.64
CA GLY A 6 4.94 -0.83 -24.32
C GLY A 6 4.00 -0.60 -23.11
N MET A 7 2.69 -0.60 -23.33
CA MET A 7 1.67 -0.32 -22.31
C MET A 7 0.86 -1.54 -21.88
N GLY A 8 1.17 -2.72 -22.37
CA GLY A 8 0.49 -3.96 -22.00
C GLY A 8 1.17 -4.64 -20.80
N LEU A 9 0.37 -5.24 -19.91
CA LEU A 9 0.89 -6.14 -18.90
C LEU A 9 1.26 -7.47 -19.54
N PRO A 10 2.42 -8.06 -19.19
CA PRO A 10 2.73 -9.43 -19.55
C PRO A 10 1.61 -10.36 -19.04
N PRO A 11 1.14 -11.32 -19.86
CA PRO A 11 0.04 -12.20 -19.48
C PRO A 11 0.23 -12.92 -18.16
N GLU A 12 1.46 -13.28 -17.82
CA GLU A 12 1.84 -13.93 -16.55
C GLU A 12 1.62 -13.06 -15.31
N LEU A 13 1.53 -11.73 -15.48
CA LEU A 13 1.24 -10.80 -14.40
C LEU A 13 -0.26 -10.50 -14.22
N ILE A 14 -1.13 -10.97 -15.12
CA ILE A 14 -2.57 -10.71 -15.03
C ILE A 14 -3.17 -11.28 -13.73
N PRO A 15 -2.88 -12.54 -13.30
CA PRO A 15 -3.43 -13.08 -12.05
C PRO A 15 -3.05 -12.23 -10.82
N LEU A 16 -1.82 -11.69 -10.79
CA LEU A 16 -1.33 -10.80 -9.74
C LEU A 16 -2.19 -9.54 -9.64
N TRP A 17 -2.42 -8.86 -10.76
CA TRP A 17 -3.20 -7.61 -10.77
C TRP A 17 -4.67 -7.84 -10.47
N VAL A 18 -5.24 -8.96 -10.95
CA VAL A 18 -6.61 -9.34 -10.59
C VAL A 18 -6.73 -9.58 -9.08
N ALA A 19 -5.78 -10.30 -8.48
CA ALA A 19 -5.78 -10.52 -7.03
C ALA A 19 -5.64 -9.22 -6.23
N HIS A 20 -4.80 -8.30 -6.69
CA HIS A 20 -4.65 -6.97 -6.10
C HIS A 20 -5.98 -6.21 -6.07
N GLU A 21 -6.67 -6.12 -7.20
CA GLU A 21 -7.95 -5.42 -7.29
C GLU A 21 -9.08 -6.11 -6.49
N LEU A 22 -9.10 -7.46 -6.48
CA LEU A 22 -10.05 -8.21 -5.66
C LEU A 22 -9.84 -8.00 -4.16
N ALA A 23 -8.60 -7.81 -3.71
CA ALA A 23 -8.31 -7.47 -2.31
C ALA A 23 -8.97 -6.14 -1.92
N HIS A 24 -8.92 -5.12 -2.78
CA HIS A 24 -9.65 -3.87 -2.58
C HIS A 24 -11.16 -4.09 -2.48
N CYS A 25 -11.73 -4.92 -3.36
CA CYS A 25 -13.16 -5.26 -3.30
C CYS A 25 -13.53 -5.87 -1.93
N VAL A 26 -12.72 -6.78 -1.38
CA VAL A 26 -12.98 -7.36 -0.05
C VAL A 26 -13.00 -6.27 1.02
N ARG A 27 -12.04 -5.34 1.02
CA ARG A 27 -11.98 -4.26 2.00
C ARG A 27 -13.18 -3.30 1.90
N TYR A 28 -13.66 -3.03 0.69
CA TYR A 28 -14.73 -2.04 0.45
C TYR A 28 -16.13 -2.61 0.65
N THR A 29 -16.33 -3.92 0.40
CA THR A 29 -17.68 -4.49 0.30
C THR A 29 -17.98 -5.60 1.30
N SER A 30 -16.96 -6.28 1.87
CA SER A 30 -17.20 -7.35 2.82
C SER A 30 -17.95 -6.83 4.06
N PRO A 31 -19.08 -7.44 4.45
CA PRO A 31 -19.84 -7.03 5.63
C PRO A 31 -19.04 -7.15 6.93
N THR A 32 -18.00 -7.99 6.94
CA THR A 32 -17.12 -8.22 8.10
C THR A 32 -15.85 -7.35 8.07
N SER A 33 -15.65 -6.54 7.03
CA SER A 33 -14.51 -5.61 6.96
C SER A 33 -14.67 -4.49 7.99
N GLN A 34 -13.60 -4.24 8.76
CA GLN A 34 -13.48 -3.16 9.73
C GLN A 34 -12.75 -1.94 9.16
N SER A 35 -12.48 -1.95 7.86
CA SER A 35 -11.87 -0.83 7.14
C SER A 35 -12.76 0.41 7.11
N ASP A 36 -12.20 1.58 7.37
CA ASP A 36 -12.89 2.86 7.18
C ASP A 36 -13.29 3.10 5.71
N LEU A 37 -12.55 2.51 4.76
CA LEU A 37 -12.88 2.60 3.33
C LEU A 37 -14.24 1.97 3.02
N ARG A 38 -14.62 0.88 3.70
CA ARG A 38 -15.96 0.29 3.56
C ARG A 38 -17.05 1.28 3.89
N ARG A 39 -16.91 2.01 5.00
CA ARG A 39 -17.88 3.05 5.40
C ARG A 39 -17.90 4.22 4.40
N ILE A 40 -16.72 4.68 3.98
CA ILE A 40 -16.62 5.77 3.00
C ILE A 40 -17.28 5.41 1.67
N VAL A 41 -17.08 4.18 1.19
CA VAL A 41 -17.69 3.68 -0.05
C VAL A 41 -19.20 3.48 0.13
N ALA A 42 -19.66 2.96 1.27
CA ALA A 42 -21.09 2.84 1.57
C ALA A 42 -21.80 4.19 1.58
N ASP A 43 -21.18 5.24 2.16
CA ASP A 43 -21.71 6.61 2.15
C ASP A 43 -21.85 7.18 0.72
N GLN A 44 -21.19 6.59 -0.26
CA GLN A 44 -21.26 6.95 -1.68
C GLN A 44 -22.12 5.94 -2.48
N ALA A 45 -23.13 5.36 -1.85
CA ALA A 45 -24.01 4.36 -2.46
C ALA A 45 -23.26 3.15 -3.07
N GLY A 46 -22.15 2.76 -2.49
CA GLY A 46 -21.32 1.65 -2.97
C GLY A 46 -20.34 2.00 -4.10
N TYR A 47 -20.29 3.26 -4.50
CA TYR A 47 -19.37 3.72 -5.55
C TYR A 47 -18.02 4.15 -4.96
N TYR A 48 -16.91 3.66 -5.52
CA TYR A 48 -15.58 4.12 -5.16
C TYR A 48 -15.21 5.36 -5.97
N ASP A 49 -15.16 6.50 -5.29
CA ASP A 49 -14.64 7.75 -5.86
C ASP A 49 -13.23 8.01 -5.36
N TYR A 50 -12.29 8.17 -6.29
CA TYR A 50 -10.86 8.38 -5.99
C TYR A 50 -10.64 9.64 -5.14
N TRP A 51 -11.31 10.75 -5.49
CA TRP A 51 -11.09 12.05 -4.84
C TRP A 51 -11.74 12.12 -3.47
N VAL A 52 -12.99 11.66 -3.38
CA VAL A 52 -13.72 11.60 -2.10
C VAL A 52 -13.04 10.66 -1.12
N THR A 53 -12.69 9.45 -1.56
CA THR A 53 -12.01 8.47 -0.73
C THR A 53 -10.65 8.97 -0.28
N GLY A 54 -9.85 9.54 -1.20
CA GLY A 54 -8.54 10.10 -0.88
C GLY A 54 -8.56 11.31 0.04
N SER A 55 -9.69 12.04 0.09
CA SER A 55 -9.87 13.19 0.98
C SER A 55 -10.36 12.79 2.37
N ARG A 56 -11.13 11.69 2.50
CA ARG A 56 -11.80 11.27 3.72
C ARG A 56 -11.04 10.22 4.52
N ALA A 57 -10.34 9.31 3.85
CA ALA A 57 -9.54 8.27 4.49
C ALA A 57 -8.25 8.85 5.09
N SER A 58 -7.78 8.29 6.20
CA SER A 58 -6.44 8.58 6.71
C SER A 58 -5.36 8.02 5.79
N LEU A 59 -4.16 8.59 5.84
CA LEU A 59 -3.02 8.03 5.10
C LEU A 59 -2.76 6.59 5.52
N ARG A 60 -2.84 6.25 6.82
CA ARG A 60 -2.72 4.89 7.34
C ARG A 60 -3.67 3.93 6.63
N GLU A 61 -4.95 4.27 6.56
CA GLU A 61 -5.96 3.43 5.89
C GLU A 61 -5.62 3.19 4.43
N LEU A 62 -5.17 4.23 3.72
CA LEU A 62 -4.79 4.14 2.32
C LEU A 62 -3.53 3.28 2.12
N LEU A 63 -2.51 3.42 2.98
CA LEU A 63 -1.28 2.62 2.92
C LEU A 63 -1.58 1.14 3.21
N VAL A 64 -2.35 0.86 4.27
CA VAL A 64 -2.76 -0.51 4.63
C VAL A 64 -3.55 -1.15 3.49
N ASN A 65 -4.45 -0.40 2.87
CA ASN A 65 -5.24 -0.89 1.74
C ASN A 65 -4.36 -1.37 0.57
N GLU A 66 -3.38 -0.58 0.16
CA GLU A 66 -2.45 -0.94 -0.91
C GLU A 66 -1.50 -2.08 -0.49
N GLY A 67 -1.00 -2.04 0.74
CA GLY A 67 -0.11 -3.07 1.27
C GLY A 67 -0.75 -4.45 1.31
N LEU A 68 -2.00 -4.54 1.77
CA LEU A 68 -2.74 -5.79 1.78
C LEU A 68 -3.07 -6.31 0.38
N ALA A 69 -3.31 -5.41 -0.57
CA ALA A 69 -3.50 -5.79 -1.96
C ALA A 69 -2.23 -6.39 -2.58
N VAL A 70 -1.04 -5.86 -2.23
CA VAL A 70 0.24 -6.45 -2.61
C VAL A 70 0.41 -7.85 -2.00
N HIS A 71 0.12 -8.06 -0.71
CA HIS A 71 0.18 -9.38 -0.08
C HIS A 71 -0.81 -10.38 -0.71
N ALA A 72 -2.01 -9.94 -1.09
CA ALA A 72 -2.95 -10.80 -1.80
C ALA A 72 -2.41 -11.24 -3.17
N ALA A 73 -1.76 -10.34 -3.89
CA ALA A 73 -1.09 -10.64 -5.14
C ALA A 73 0.06 -11.65 -4.97
N GLU A 74 0.88 -11.50 -3.92
CA GLU A 74 1.94 -12.46 -3.56
C GLU A 74 1.38 -13.85 -3.25
N ALA A 75 0.27 -13.93 -2.54
CA ALA A 75 -0.37 -15.19 -2.17
C ALA A 75 -0.94 -15.95 -3.37
N VAL A 76 -1.45 -15.22 -4.39
CA VAL A 76 -2.05 -15.83 -5.60
C VAL A 76 -1.02 -16.18 -6.66
N ALA A 77 0.02 -15.39 -6.80
CA ALA A 77 1.07 -15.56 -7.81
C ALA A 77 2.46 -15.57 -7.16
N PRO A 78 2.80 -16.60 -6.36
CA PRO A 78 4.07 -16.64 -5.63
C PRO A 78 5.27 -16.84 -6.56
N GLY A 79 6.47 -16.41 -6.07
CA GLY A 79 7.75 -16.69 -6.74
C GLY A 79 8.12 -15.74 -7.86
N LEU A 80 7.40 -14.67 -8.09
CA LEU A 80 7.78 -13.62 -9.03
C LEU A 80 8.87 -12.70 -8.44
N ASP A 81 9.51 -11.89 -9.30
CA ASP A 81 10.38 -10.82 -8.82
C ASP A 81 9.59 -9.87 -7.91
N PRO A 82 10.06 -9.58 -6.68
CA PRO A 82 9.32 -8.74 -5.74
C PRO A 82 8.88 -7.38 -6.31
N ALA A 83 9.65 -6.79 -7.23
CA ALA A 83 9.29 -5.53 -7.87
C ALA A 83 7.98 -5.63 -8.67
N ASN A 84 7.64 -6.81 -9.20
CA ASN A 84 6.44 -7.03 -10.01
C ASN A 84 5.16 -6.85 -9.19
N TYR A 85 5.14 -7.28 -7.91
CA TYR A 85 3.98 -7.15 -7.02
C TYR A 85 3.58 -5.69 -6.75
N PHE A 86 4.55 -4.78 -6.87
CA PHE A 86 4.33 -3.33 -6.72
C PHE A 86 4.14 -2.61 -8.06
N GLY A 87 4.35 -3.29 -9.18
CA GLY A 87 4.43 -2.65 -10.49
C GLY A 87 5.57 -1.64 -10.60
N TYR A 88 6.72 -1.94 -9.97
CA TYR A 88 7.89 -1.07 -10.03
C TYR A 88 8.94 -1.60 -11.00
N PRO A 89 9.71 -0.71 -11.63
CA PRO A 89 11.03 -1.09 -12.15
C PRO A 89 11.92 -1.60 -11.00
N ARG A 90 12.76 -2.62 -11.25
CA ARG A 90 13.71 -3.17 -10.24
C ARG A 90 14.55 -2.10 -9.55
N ARG A 91 14.97 -1.07 -10.30
CA ARG A 91 15.75 0.06 -9.75
C ARG A 91 14.95 0.83 -8.69
N GLN A 92 13.67 1.07 -8.94
CA GLN A 92 12.80 1.76 -7.97
C GLN A 92 12.58 0.92 -6.71
N TYR A 93 12.31 -0.37 -6.86
CA TYR A 93 12.16 -1.29 -5.71
C TYR A 93 13.41 -1.29 -4.83
N ARG A 94 14.59 -1.43 -5.44
CA ARG A 94 15.86 -1.34 -4.71
C ARG A 94 16.01 -0.01 -3.97
N ARG A 95 15.69 1.10 -4.63
CA ARG A 95 15.76 2.43 -4.03
C ARG A 95 14.82 2.59 -2.84
N LEU A 96 13.63 2.02 -2.89
CA LEU A 96 12.67 2.05 -1.77
C LEU A 96 13.22 1.27 -0.57
N ARG A 97 13.83 0.11 -0.79
CA ARG A 97 14.49 -0.65 0.28
C ARG A 97 15.63 0.13 0.94
N GLU A 98 16.47 0.78 0.15
CA GLU A 98 17.57 1.63 0.66
C GLU A 98 17.05 2.82 1.50
N LEU A 99 15.86 3.31 1.19
CA LEU A 99 15.24 4.46 1.86
C LEU A 99 14.26 4.06 2.96
N GLU A 100 14.06 2.79 3.26
CA GLU A 100 12.98 2.32 4.15
C GLU A 100 12.95 3.06 5.49
N ALA A 101 14.09 3.15 6.20
CA ALA A 101 14.16 3.86 7.47
C ALA A 101 13.79 5.34 7.36
N PHE A 102 14.21 6.00 6.28
CA PHE A 102 13.83 7.39 6.01
C PHE A 102 12.33 7.50 5.74
N LEU A 103 11.78 6.64 4.88
CA LEU A 103 10.37 6.62 4.52
C LEU A 103 9.47 6.40 5.73
N ARG A 104 9.81 5.46 6.61
CA ARG A 104 9.07 5.22 7.87
C ARG A 104 9.05 6.47 8.74
N ARG A 105 10.21 7.08 8.99
CA ARG A 105 10.32 8.27 9.82
C ARG A 105 9.50 9.46 9.31
N VAL A 106 9.44 9.66 7.99
CA VAL A 106 8.71 10.81 7.43
C VAL A 106 7.22 10.55 7.27
N VAL A 107 6.79 9.30 7.15
CA VAL A 107 5.37 8.96 7.02
C VAL A 107 4.66 8.87 8.37
N GLU A 108 5.36 8.45 9.42
CA GLU A 108 4.77 8.19 10.74
C GLU A 108 3.93 9.35 11.30
N PRO A 109 4.44 10.61 11.32
CA PRO A 109 3.65 11.75 11.80
C PRO A 109 2.47 12.11 10.89
N GLU A 110 2.43 11.62 9.66
CA GLU A 110 1.37 11.90 8.67
C GLU A 110 0.30 10.79 8.62
N LEU A 111 0.49 9.65 9.30
CA LEU A 111 -0.38 8.47 9.18
C LEU A 111 -1.85 8.75 9.47
N GLU A 112 -2.16 9.55 10.48
CA GLU A 112 -3.54 9.91 10.82
C GLU A 112 -4.07 11.11 10.04
N GLY A 113 -3.20 11.73 9.24
CA GLY A 113 -3.55 12.84 8.35
C GLY A 113 -4.52 12.38 7.25
N LYS A 114 -5.39 13.31 6.84
CA LYS A 114 -6.37 13.11 5.77
C LYS A 114 -6.16 14.16 4.68
N GLY A 115 -6.67 13.87 3.51
CA GLY A 115 -6.66 14.81 2.39
C GLY A 115 -5.98 14.27 1.16
N ILE A 116 -6.50 14.71 0.02
CA ILE A 116 -6.05 14.23 -1.30
C ILE A 116 -4.54 14.46 -1.54
N GLY A 117 -3.96 15.51 -0.97
CA GLY A 117 -2.54 15.82 -1.10
C GLY A 117 -1.64 14.70 -0.56
N LEU A 118 -1.99 14.07 0.57
CA LEU A 118 -1.27 12.92 1.13
C LEU A 118 -1.37 11.71 0.19
N ARG A 119 -2.57 11.40 -0.30
CA ARG A 119 -2.76 10.32 -1.27
C ARG A 119 -1.91 10.54 -2.53
N LEU A 120 -1.95 11.75 -3.10
CA LEU A 120 -1.17 12.08 -4.29
C LEU A 120 0.34 11.94 -4.04
N ARG A 121 0.82 12.39 -2.88
CA ARG A 121 2.24 12.33 -2.51
C ARG A 121 2.78 10.90 -2.41
N TYR A 122 2.04 10.01 -1.76
CA TYR A 122 2.51 8.67 -1.42
C TYR A 122 2.06 7.58 -2.39
N LEU A 123 0.89 7.72 -3.02
CA LEU A 123 0.27 6.63 -3.76
C LEU A 123 0.12 6.89 -5.26
N SER A 124 0.34 8.11 -5.73
CA SER A 124 0.19 8.41 -7.16
C SER A 124 1.52 8.43 -7.91
N GLY A 125 1.48 8.03 -9.18
CA GLY A 125 2.55 8.26 -10.14
C GLY A 125 2.38 9.59 -10.87
N GLY A 126 3.44 10.04 -11.56
CA GLY A 126 3.40 11.25 -12.39
C GLY A 126 3.33 12.57 -11.64
N MET A 127 3.43 12.54 -10.30
CA MET A 127 3.43 13.76 -9.49
C MET A 127 4.77 14.50 -9.59
N SER A 128 4.72 15.83 -9.58
CA SER A 128 5.93 16.66 -9.65
C SER A 128 6.89 16.34 -8.48
N PRO A 129 8.21 16.51 -8.66
CA PRO A 129 9.16 16.33 -7.56
C PRO A 129 8.84 17.21 -6.34
N SER A 130 8.36 18.44 -6.55
CA SER A 130 8.01 19.37 -5.46
C SER A 130 6.86 18.86 -4.59
N SER A 131 5.84 18.22 -5.17
CA SER A 131 4.72 17.66 -4.40
C SER A 131 5.11 16.41 -3.58
N ARG A 132 6.25 15.79 -3.91
CA ARG A 132 6.82 14.64 -3.24
C ARG A 132 8.03 14.98 -2.34
N LEU A 133 8.34 16.27 -2.16
CA LEU A 133 9.45 16.70 -1.31
C LEU A 133 9.05 16.62 0.16
N VAL A 134 9.71 15.77 0.93
CA VAL A 134 9.49 15.58 2.37
C VAL A 134 10.84 15.41 3.06
N GLY A 135 11.06 16.09 4.18
CA GLY A 135 12.31 15.97 4.93
C GLY A 135 13.56 16.27 4.10
N GLY A 136 13.48 17.19 3.13
CA GLY A 136 14.59 17.57 2.25
C GLY A 136 14.91 16.56 1.14
N ARG A 137 14.07 15.53 0.92
CA ARG A 137 14.24 14.53 -0.15
C ARG A 137 12.98 14.35 -0.96
N VAL A 138 13.15 14.10 -2.24
CA VAL A 138 12.05 13.71 -3.14
C VAL A 138 11.78 12.21 -2.95
N LEU A 139 10.55 11.89 -2.52
CA LEU A 139 10.12 10.50 -2.36
C LEU A 139 10.03 9.81 -3.74
N PRO A 140 10.39 8.52 -3.84
CA PRO A 140 10.06 7.72 -5.02
C PRO A 140 8.54 7.72 -5.27
N GLU A 141 8.14 7.68 -6.53
CA GLU A 141 6.72 7.58 -6.89
C GLU A 141 6.08 6.34 -6.27
N ARG A 142 4.80 6.49 -5.86
CA ARG A 142 4.02 5.38 -5.32
C ARG A 142 4.68 4.68 -4.12
N SER A 143 5.58 5.37 -3.39
CA SER A 143 6.30 4.81 -2.23
C SER A 143 5.37 4.23 -1.15
N GLY A 144 4.12 4.66 -1.12
CA GLY A 144 3.09 4.17 -0.20
C GLY A 144 2.75 2.70 -0.36
N TYR A 145 2.83 2.13 -1.56
CA TYR A 145 2.62 0.69 -1.78
C TYR A 145 3.65 -0.14 -1.01
N TYR A 146 4.93 0.25 -1.10
CA TYR A 146 6.01 -0.39 -0.36
C TYR A 146 5.85 -0.21 1.15
N LEU A 147 5.56 1.01 1.60
CA LEU A 147 5.33 1.30 3.01
C LEU A 147 4.15 0.52 3.58
N GLY A 148 3.02 0.48 2.88
CA GLY A 148 1.84 -0.27 3.27
C GLY A 148 2.12 -1.76 3.39
N HIS A 149 2.84 -2.35 2.43
CA HIS A 149 3.25 -3.75 2.47
C HIS A 149 4.09 -4.03 3.74
N ARG A 150 5.09 -3.20 4.02
CA ARG A 150 5.94 -3.35 5.21
C ARG A 150 5.17 -3.15 6.54
N MET A 151 4.17 -2.27 6.55
CA MET A 151 3.31 -2.07 7.72
C MET A 151 2.39 -3.27 8.00
N THR A 152 1.95 -3.97 6.96
CA THR A 152 0.96 -5.04 7.07
C THR A 152 1.59 -6.43 7.22
N GLU A 153 2.87 -6.58 6.96
CA GLU A 153 3.58 -7.85 6.89
C GLU A 153 3.41 -8.71 8.16
N ALA A 154 3.62 -8.12 9.34
CA ALA A 154 3.57 -8.88 10.61
C ALA A 154 2.17 -9.48 10.85
N LEU A 155 1.10 -8.70 10.67
CA LEU A 155 -0.27 -9.17 10.87
C LEU A 155 -0.68 -10.21 9.81
N VAL A 156 -0.22 -10.04 8.57
CA VAL A 156 -0.45 -11.02 7.50
C VAL A 156 0.24 -12.35 7.81
N GLN A 157 1.47 -12.30 8.32
CA GLN A 157 2.20 -13.51 8.75
C GLN A 157 1.53 -14.20 9.94
N GLU A 158 1.02 -13.44 10.92
CA GLU A 158 0.37 -13.96 12.12
C GLU A 158 -1.01 -14.56 11.82
N ARG A 159 -1.87 -13.86 11.05
CA ARG A 159 -3.29 -14.18 10.91
C ARG A 159 -3.72 -14.62 9.51
N GLY A 160 -2.81 -14.61 8.57
CA GLY A 160 -3.07 -14.87 7.15
C GLY A 160 -3.80 -13.73 6.44
N ILE A 161 -3.62 -13.66 5.13
CA ILE A 161 -4.13 -12.57 4.27
C ILE A 161 -5.67 -12.43 4.34
N ALA A 162 -6.40 -13.54 4.41
CA ALA A 162 -7.87 -13.51 4.43
C ALA A 162 -8.44 -12.81 5.67
N THR A 163 -7.78 -12.94 6.82
CA THR A 163 -8.14 -12.26 8.07
C THR A 163 -7.66 -10.81 8.02
N ALA A 164 -6.42 -10.58 7.64
CA ALA A 164 -5.80 -9.26 7.56
C ALA A 164 -6.58 -8.30 6.64
N LEU A 165 -7.11 -8.79 5.52
CA LEU A 165 -7.95 -7.99 4.60
C LEU A 165 -9.20 -7.39 5.27
N ARG A 166 -9.67 -7.98 6.37
CA ARG A 166 -10.87 -7.51 7.09
C ARG A 166 -10.55 -6.68 8.33
N ALA A 167 -9.31 -6.65 8.74
CA ALA A 167 -8.86 -5.94 9.94
C ALA A 167 -8.96 -4.42 9.77
N SER A 168 -9.12 -3.72 10.90
CA SER A 168 -9.02 -2.26 10.96
C SER A 168 -7.59 -1.81 10.64
N ALA A 169 -7.43 -0.67 9.98
CA ALA A 169 -6.11 -0.11 9.72
C ALA A 169 -5.32 0.21 11.01
N GLN A 170 -5.99 0.39 12.12
CA GLN A 170 -5.38 0.65 13.42
C GLN A 170 -4.69 -0.58 14.04
N GLU A 171 -5.01 -1.80 13.58
CA GLU A 171 -4.34 -3.02 14.00
C GLU A 171 -2.94 -3.18 13.39
N PHE A 172 -2.65 -2.44 12.31
CA PHE A 172 -1.36 -2.45 11.63
C PHE A 172 -0.50 -1.32 12.19
N GLN A 173 0.37 -1.65 13.11
CA GLN A 173 1.34 -0.70 13.67
C GLN A 173 2.48 -0.51 12.67
N ALA A 174 3.02 0.71 12.61
CA ALA A 174 4.36 0.91 12.08
C ALA A 174 5.29 0.07 12.98
N SER A 175 5.77 -1.08 12.49
CA SER A 175 6.55 -2.02 13.30
C SER A 175 7.71 -1.29 13.98
N GLU A 176 7.64 -1.19 15.31
CA GLU A 176 8.78 -0.80 16.10
C GLU A 176 9.88 -1.83 15.86
N ASP A 177 11.08 -1.33 15.65
CA ASP A 177 12.30 -2.09 15.43
C ASP A 177 12.46 -3.16 16.54
N GLN A 178 12.24 -4.44 16.23
CA GLN A 178 12.52 -5.56 17.13
C GLN A 178 14.03 -5.71 17.46
N SER A 179 14.84 -4.74 17.04
CA SER A 179 16.30 -4.72 17.30
C SER A 179 16.68 -4.24 18.71
N ARG A 180 15.75 -3.89 19.61
CA ARG A 180 16.06 -3.53 21.01
C ARG A 180 16.03 -4.67 22.01
N GLY A 181 15.92 -5.92 21.57
CA GLY A 181 15.78 -7.11 22.43
C GLY A 181 17.06 -7.95 22.65
N ILE A 182 18.23 -7.56 22.14
CA ILE A 182 19.48 -8.31 22.34
C ILE A 182 20.58 -7.38 22.88
N GLN A 183 20.39 -6.91 24.10
CA GLN A 183 21.50 -6.48 24.97
C GLN A 183 21.00 -6.47 26.41
N THR A 184 21.20 -7.58 27.10
CA THR A 184 21.69 -7.69 28.49
C THR A 184 21.41 -9.10 29.01
N ALA A 185 22.37 -9.96 28.91
CA ALA A 185 22.67 -11.01 29.86
C ALA A 185 24.16 -11.34 29.76
#